data_b4b34c028c8a9db33f53195799b3e88c
#
_entry.id   b4b34c028c8a9db33f53195799b3e88c
#
_cell.length_a   1.000
_cell.length_b   1.000
_cell.length_c   1.000
_cell.angle_alpha   90.00
_cell.angle_beta   90.00
_cell.angle_gamma   90.00
#
_symmetry.space_group_name_H-M   'P 1'
#
loop_
_entity.id
_entity.type
_entity.pdbx_description
1 polymer ?
#
loop_
_entity_poly.entity_id
_entity_poly.type
_entity_poly.pdbx_seq_one_letter_code
_entity_poly.pdbx_strand_id
1 'polypeptide(L)'
;MIYKRGKVYWYKFVWLGKLVRESTKQGNDKVARQIESAHRTSLAKGEIGIREKKIAPTLAEFAQLRFLPWAETTFASKPKTWMWYRNGVRRLLEYSPISQLKLDELSGEHIAAYVGYRQTAGMEVSTINRELQVLRRILHLALDWGLVERSAKIQMLSGERHREFVLSRQEEAHYLAAAPEPLASIAALLTDTGMRPEECYRLRWESVTWVNGRTGTLLVTHGKTAAARRLLPMTLRVRAILQPRWEAAGKPREGWVWSAPTRSGHIESSSLKKQHQKAQGLSKVRSFVLYSLRHTFLTRLGESGCDAWTLARIAGHSSVSISARYVHPSNDAVLLAMETLGGHNSRHTAEMADGSEIAAKLLTS
;
A
#
# COMPACT_ATOMS: atom_id res chain seq x y z
N MET A 1 -54.16 -17.38 9.73
CA MET A 1 -55.36 -16.55 9.44
C MET A 1 -55.01 -15.65 8.26
N ILE A 2 -55.80 -15.75 7.19
CA ILE A 2 -55.69 -14.87 6.02
C ILE A 2 -56.78 -13.81 6.11
N TYR A 3 -56.47 -12.58 5.76
CA TYR A 3 -57.43 -11.46 5.75
C TYR A 3 -57.07 -10.47 4.64
N LYS A 4 -58.07 -9.75 4.15
CA LYS A 4 -57.91 -8.77 3.09
C LYS A 4 -57.64 -7.39 3.68
N ARG A 5 -56.65 -6.68 3.13
CA ARG A 5 -56.34 -5.29 3.48
C ARG A 5 -56.19 -4.49 2.18
N GLY A 6 -57.17 -3.67 1.88
CA GLY A 6 -57.27 -3.00 0.59
C GLY A 6 -57.49 -4.01 -0.55
N LYS A 7 -56.64 -3.95 -1.59
CA LYS A 7 -56.70 -4.84 -2.76
C LYS A 7 -55.91 -6.13 -2.63
N VAL A 8 -55.15 -6.35 -1.53
CA VAL A 8 -54.27 -7.49 -1.34
C VAL A 8 -54.58 -8.28 -0.08
N TYR A 9 -54.31 -9.59 -0.13
CA TYR A 9 -54.45 -10.48 1.01
C TYR A 9 -53.15 -10.47 1.85
N TRP A 10 -53.37 -10.59 3.14
CA TRP A 10 -52.31 -10.72 4.16
C TRP A 10 -52.57 -11.99 4.95
N TYR A 11 -51.52 -12.62 5.50
CA TYR A 11 -51.64 -13.70 6.45
C TYR A 11 -50.92 -13.37 7.76
N LYS A 12 -51.40 -13.98 8.85
CA LYS A 12 -50.78 -13.97 10.15
C LYS A 12 -50.92 -15.33 10.80
N PHE A 13 -49.85 -15.80 11.43
CA PHE A 13 -49.82 -17.01 12.25
C PHE A 13 -48.74 -16.92 13.28
N VAL A 14 -48.80 -17.77 14.34
CA VAL A 14 -47.74 -17.89 15.34
C VAL A 14 -46.88 -19.09 14.97
N TRP A 15 -45.56 -18.90 14.98
CA TRP A 15 -44.56 -19.94 14.76
C TRP A 15 -43.54 -19.87 15.87
N LEU A 16 -43.32 -20.94 16.64
CA LEU A 16 -42.43 -21.01 17.80
C LEU A 16 -42.57 -19.81 18.76
N GLY A 17 -43.83 -19.43 19.07
CA GLY A 17 -44.15 -18.31 19.94
C GLY A 17 -44.04 -16.91 19.33
N LYS A 18 -43.60 -16.79 18.08
CA LYS A 18 -43.45 -15.50 17.38
C LYS A 18 -44.57 -15.30 16.36
N LEU A 19 -45.11 -14.07 16.29
CA LEU A 19 -46.11 -13.68 15.32
C LEU A 19 -45.48 -13.41 13.96
N VAL A 20 -45.81 -14.25 12.98
CA VAL A 20 -45.45 -14.02 11.55
C VAL A 20 -46.65 -13.31 10.90
N ARG A 21 -46.38 -12.16 10.26
CA ARG A 21 -47.38 -11.37 9.55
C ARG A 21 -46.75 -10.79 8.29
N GLU A 22 -47.30 -11.17 7.12
CA GLU A 22 -46.80 -10.71 5.82
C GLU A 22 -47.88 -10.47 4.80
N SER A 23 -47.58 -9.63 3.81
CA SER A 23 -48.43 -9.41 2.64
C SER A 23 -48.13 -10.44 1.56
N THR A 24 -49.17 -11.05 1.00
CA THR A 24 -48.98 -11.94 -0.16
C THR A 24 -48.76 -11.16 -1.46
N LYS A 25 -48.99 -9.85 -1.46
CA LYS A 25 -49.01 -8.99 -2.67
C LYS A 25 -49.96 -9.48 -3.75
N GLN A 26 -50.93 -10.35 -3.39
CA GLN A 26 -51.87 -10.98 -4.29
C GLN A 26 -53.29 -10.58 -3.93
N GLY A 27 -54.13 -10.36 -4.95
CA GLY A 27 -55.57 -10.06 -4.81
C GLY A 27 -56.46 -11.30 -4.86
N ASN A 28 -55.89 -12.51 -5.03
CA ASN A 28 -56.60 -13.77 -5.12
C ASN A 28 -56.44 -14.59 -3.82
N ASP A 29 -57.56 -14.98 -3.21
CA ASP A 29 -57.59 -15.74 -1.95
C ASP A 29 -56.90 -17.12 -2.07
N LYS A 30 -57.14 -17.86 -3.16
CA LYS A 30 -56.53 -19.18 -3.37
C LYS A 30 -54.99 -19.10 -3.43
N VAL A 31 -54.48 -18.13 -4.17
CA VAL A 31 -53.03 -17.87 -4.28
C VAL A 31 -52.48 -17.43 -2.94
N ALA A 32 -53.18 -16.58 -2.21
CA ALA A 32 -52.76 -16.15 -0.87
C ALA A 32 -52.63 -17.32 0.13
N ARG A 33 -53.56 -18.29 0.08
CA ARG A 33 -53.47 -19.52 0.91
C ARG A 33 -52.30 -20.41 0.52
N GLN A 34 -52.00 -20.53 -0.76
CA GLN A 34 -50.82 -21.28 -1.24
C GLN A 34 -49.53 -20.63 -0.75
N ILE A 35 -49.41 -19.30 -0.78
CA ILE A 35 -48.24 -18.57 -0.27
C ILE A 35 -48.11 -18.74 1.23
N GLU A 36 -49.17 -18.63 2.03
CA GLU A 36 -49.12 -18.89 3.47
C GLU A 36 -48.66 -20.33 3.77
N SER A 37 -49.24 -21.33 3.05
CA SER A 37 -48.87 -22.73 3.22
C SER A 37 -47.42 -23.00 2.85
N ALA A 38 -46.93 -22.45 1.72
CA ALA A 38 -45.54 -22.56 1.32
C ALA A 38 -44.59 -21.95 2.38
N HIS A 39 -44.93 -20.78 2.92
CA HIS A 39 -44.16 -20.13 3.97
C HIS A 39 -44.10 -20.97 5.25
N ARG A 40 -45.23 -21.54 5.68
CA ARG A 40 -45.28 -22.47 6.82
C ARG A 40 -44.39 -23.71 6.60
N THR A 41 -44.45 -24.27 5.39
CA THR A 41 -43.65 -25.43 5.01
C THR A 41 -42.15 -25.11 5.01
N SER A 42 -41.76 -23.95 4.46
CA SER A 42 -40.35 -23.50 4.46
C SER A 42 -39.83 -23.24 5.88
N LEU A 43 -40.65 -22.67 6.76
CA LEU A 43 -40.32 -22.55 8.18
C LEU A 43 -40.15 -23.90 8.86
N ALA A 44 -41.06 -24.85 8.58
CA ALA A 44 -41.01 -26.21 9.13
C ALA A 44 -39.76 -26.98 8.66
N LYS A 45 -39.33 -26.77 7.43
CA LYS A 45 -38.10 -27.36 6.86
C LYS A 45 -36.81 -26.63 7.33
N GLY A 46 -36.91 -25.51 8.00
CA GLY A 46 -35.76 -24.69 8.36
C GLY A 46 -35.12 -23.92 7.20
N GLU A 47 -35.79 -23.90 6.03
CA GLU A 47 -35.33 -23.19 4.82
C GLU A 47 -35.42 -21.68 4.98
N ILE A 48 -36.35 -21.19 5.80
CA ILE A 48 -36.56 -19.79 6.15
C ILE A 48 -36.56 -19.68 7.67
N GLY A 49 -35.52 -19.07 8.25
CA GLY A 49 -35.52 -18.73 9.66
C GLY A 49 -36.34 -17.44 9.92
N ILE A 50 -37.02 -17.37 11.06
CA ILE A 50 -37.48 -16.07 11.58
C ILE A 50 -36.26 -15.36 12.10
N ARG A 51 -35.58 -14.59 11.23
CA ARG A 51 -34.44 -13.77 11.65
C ARG A 51 -34.95 -12.65 12.54
N GLU A 52 -34.54 -12.63 13.78
CA GLU A 52 -34.64 -11.40 14.57
C GLU A 52 -33.84 -10.33 13.81
N LYS A 53 -34.51 -9.24 13.42
CA LYS A 53 -33.83 -8.11 12.83
C LYS A 53 -32.93 -7.52 13.93
N LYS A 54 -31.65 -7.92 13.94
CA LYS A 54 -30.68 -7.31 14.83
C LYS A 54 -30.66 -5.82 14.56
N ILE A 55 -30.84 -5.02 15.59
CA ILE A 55 -30.73 -3.55 15.46
C ILE A 55 -29.25 -3.27 15.18
N ALA A 56 -28.99 -2.73 13.98
CA ALA A 56 -27.63 -2.33 13.63
C ALA A 56 -27.17 -1.19 14.56
N PRO A 57 -25.96 -1.23 15.09
CA PRO A 57 -25.40 -0.13 15.86
C PRO A 57 -25.14 1.08 14.95
N THR A 58 -25.01 2.25 15.54
CA THR A 58 -24.53 3.43 14.83
C THR A 58 -23.06 3.26 14.43
N LEU A 59 -22.59 4.04 13.45
CA LEU A 59 -21.17 4.04 13.06
C LEU A 59 -20.27 4.36 14.27
N ALA A 60 -20.67 5.33 15.10
CA ALA A 60 -19.93 5.72 16.28
C ALA A 60 -19.84 4.59 17.32
N GLU A 61 -20.97 3.98 17.67
CA GLU A 61 -21.00 2.86 18.63
C GLU A 61 -20.16 1.68 18.15
N PHE A 62 -20.33 1.27 16.90
CA PHE A 62 -19.57 0.14 16.37
C PHE A 62 -18.07 0.44 16.27
N ALA A 63 -17.72 1.65 15.78
CA ALA A 63 -16.33 2.05 15.64
C ALA A 63 -15.60 2.11 16.99
N GLN A 64 -16.23 2.68 18.02
CA GLN A 64 -15.61 2.86 19.33
C GLN A 64 -15.61 1.57 20.16
N LEU A 65 -16.76 0.89 20.23
CA LEU A 65 -16.94 -0.21 21.18
C LEU A 65 -16.49 -1.57 20.62
N ARG A 66 -16.36 -1.71 19.30
CA ARG A 66 -16.04 -2.99 18.68
C ARG A 66 -14.86 -2.94 17.72
N PHE A 67 -14.87 -1.99 16.77
CA PHE A 67 -13.82 -1.91 15.76
C PHE A 67 -12.46 -1.51 16.33
N LEU A 68 -12.39 -0.48 17.16
CA LEU A 68 -11.12 -0.05 17.76
C LEU A 68 -10.50 -1.10 18.68
N PRO A 69 -11.22 -1.76 19.61
CA PRO A 69 -10.67 -2.86 20.41
C PRO A 69 -10.19 -4.04 19.54
N TRP A 70 -10.96 -4.40 18.49
CA TRP A 70 -10.52 -5.41 17.54
C TRP A 70 -9.24 -5.01 16.79
N ALA A 71 -9.15 -3.77 16.33
CA ALA A 71 -7.97 -3.27 15.63
C ALA A 71 -6.75 -3.22 16.54
N GLU A 72 -6.91 -2.87 17.81
CA GLU A 72 -5.83 -2.85 18.81
C GLU A 72 -5.23 -4.23 19.02
N THR A 73 -6.06 -5.24 19.25
CA THR A 73 -5.62 -6.64 19.41
C THR A 73 -5.04 -7.21 18.13
N THR A 74 -5.70 -7.01 17.00
CA THR A 74 -5.26 -7.54 15.71
C THR A 74 -3.94 -6.95 15.25
N PHE A 75 -3.69 -5.68 15.53
CA PHE A 75 -2.49 -4.97 15.11
C PHE A 75 -1.54 -4.63 16.28
N ALA A 76 -1.59 -5.37 17.38
CA ALA A 76 -0.73 -5.16 18.56
C ALA A 76 0.76 -5.12 18.20
N SER A 77 1.22 -5.97 17.28
CA SER A 77 2.59 -5.97 16.76
C SER A 77 2.89 -4.87 15.73
N LYS A 78 1.89 -4.08 15.33
CA LYS A 78 1.99 -3.06 14.27
C LYS A 78 1.42 -1.71 14.74
N PRO A 79 2.07 -1.03 15.71
CA PRO A 79 1.51 0.16 16.36
C PRO A 79 1.19 1.31 15.38
N LYS A 80 1.96 1.46 14.29
CA LYS A 80 1.65 2.45 13.25
C LYS A 80 0.34 2.16 12.51
N THR A 81 -0.01 0.88 12.32
CA THR A 81 -1.28 0.47 11.70
C THR A 81 -2.46 0.72 12.66
N TRP A 82 -2.30 0.37 13.93
CA TRP A 82 -3.26 0.72 14.98
C TRP A 82 -3.52 2.23 15.04
N MET A 83 -2.47 3.04 15.12
CA MET A 83 -2.62 4.51 15.13
C MET A 83 -3.31 5.04 13.88
N TRP A 84 -3.06 4.45 12.72
CA TRP A 84 -3.71 4.82 11.47
C TRP A 84 -5.22 4.57 11.54
N TYR A 85 -5.67 3.42 12.01
CA TYR A 85 -7.09 3.13 12.23
C TYR A 85 -7.71 4.08 13.27
N ARG A 86 -7.07 4.26 14.41
CA ARG A 86 -7.54 5.17 15.46
C ARG A 86 -7.74 6.60 14.95
N ASN A 87 -6.77 7.11 14.20
CA ASN A 87 -6.86 8.46 13.63
C ASN A 87 -7.95 8.55 12.56
N GLY A 88 -8.09 7.54 11.70
CA GLY A 88 -9.15 7.50 10.69
C GLY A 88 -10.55 7.45 11.31
N VAL A 89 -10.75 6.60 12.31
CA VAL A 89 -12.01 6.56 13.09
C VAL A 89 -12.32 7.93 13.68
N ARG A 90 -11.36 8.57 14.35
CA ARG A 90 -11.56 9.90 14.92
C ARG A 90 -12.06 10.89 13.86
N ARG A 91 -11.45 10.91 12.67
CA ARG A 91 -11.85 11.81 11.58
C ARG A 91 -13.25 11.51 11.05
N LEU A 92 -13.62 10.25 10.91
CA LEU A 92 -14.97 9.86 10.51
C LEU A 92 -16.02 10.32 11.53
N LEU A 93 -15.72 10.18 12.83
CA LEU A 93 -16.65 10.53 13.89
C LEU A 93 -16.78 12.05 14.14
N GLU A 94 -15.85 12.87 13.67
CA GLU A 94 -15.95 14.32 13.66
C GLU A 94 -17.10 14.83 12.77
N TYR A 95 -17.58 14.02 11.81
CA TYR A 95 -18.69 14.35 10.93
C TYR A 95 -19.98 13.67 11.42
N SER A 96 -20.76 14.39 12.24
CA SER A 96 -21.97 13.86 12.88
C SER A 96 -23.01 13.26 11.92
N PRO A 97 -23.24 13.79 10.69
CA PRO A 97 -24.24 13.21 9.78
C PRO A 97 -24.00 11.75 9.40
N ILE A 98 -22.76 11.23 9.46
CA ILE A 98 -22.50 9.80 9.25
C ILE A 98 -22.26 9.05 10.56
N SER A 99 -21.69 9.69 11.57
CA SER A 99 -21.32 9.02 12.82
C SER A 99 -22.53 8.54 13.62
N GLN A 100 -23.65 9.26 13.54
CA GLN A 100 -24.89 8.94 14.23
C GLN A 100 -25.81 8.00 13.43
N LEU A 101 -25.53 7.75 12.15
CA LEU A 101 -26.31 6.82 11.35
C LEU A 101 -26.03 5.37 11.75
N LYS A 102 -27.07 4.54 11.71
CA LYS A 102 -26.93 3.10 11.80
C LYS A 102 -26.17 2.58 10.59
N LEU A 103 -25.39 1.52 10.77
CA LEU A 103 -24.55 0.95 9.71
C LEU A 103 -25.37 0.43 8.51
N ASP A 104 -26.62 -0.02 8.72
CA ASP A 104 -27.54 -0.47 7.67
C ASP A 104 -28.26 0.69 6.93
N GLU A 105 -28.25 1.89 7.50
CA GLU A 105 -28.79 3.12 6.91
C GLU A 105 -27.76 3.89 6.08
N LEU A 106 -26.47 3.58 6.27
CA LEU A 106 -25.37 4.30 5.61
C LEU A 106 -25.36 3.99 4.10
N SER A 107 -25.57 5.00 3.29
CA SER A 107 -25.69 4.92 1.82
C SER A 107 -24.52 5.59 1.09
N GLY A 108 -24.44 5.40 -0.22
CA GLY A 108 -23.49 6.10 -1.08
C GLY A 108 -23.65 7.64 -1.04
N GLU A 109 -24.87 8.14 -0.84
CA GLU A 109 -25.15 9.56 -0.69
C GLU A 109 -24.51 10.15 0.56
N HIS A 110 -24.62 9.46 1.70
CA HIS A 110 -23.98 9.87 2.96
C HIS A 110 -22.46 9.90 2.83
N ILE A 111 -21.88 8.93 2.08
CA ILE A 111 -20.45 8.89 1.81
C ILE A 111 -20.04 10.05 0.91
N ALA A 112 -20.83 10.38 -0.13
CA ALA A 112 -20.59 11.53 -0.99
C ALA A 112 -20.65 12.85 -0.22
N ALA A 113 -21.60 13.01 0.70
CA ALA A 113 -21.69 14.17 1.58
C ALA A 113 -20.44 14.30 2.48
N TYR A 114 -19.95 13.19 3.04
CA TYR A 114 -18.69 13.19 3.79
C TYR A 114 -17.50 13.62 2.93
N VAL A 115 -17.41 13.11 1.72
CA VAL A 115 -16.35 13.50 0.77
C VAL A 115 -16.41 15.00 0.48
N GLY A 116 -17.62 15.54 0.18
CA GLY A 116 -17.81 16.96 -0.05
C GLY A 116 -17.39 17.81 1.15
N TYR A 117 -17.76 17.41 2.37
CA TYR A 117 -17.31 18.05 3.61
C TYR A 117 -15.78 18.09 3.73
N ARG A 118 -15.09 16.98 3.43
CA ARG A 118 -13.62 16.92 3.52
C ARG A 118 -12.94 17.75 2.41
N GLN A 119 -13.51 17.78 1.20
CA GLN A 119 -13.02 18.61 0.10
C GLN A 119 -13.17 20.10 0.40
N THR A 120 -14.32 20.52 0.95
CA THR A 120 -14.54 21.91 1.39
C THR A 120 -13.57 22.31 2.50
N ALA A 121 -13.17 21.38 3.36
CA ALA A 121 -12.12 21.59 4.36
C ALA A 121 -10.69 21.59 3.77
N GLY A 122 -10.52 21.56 2.44
CA GLY A 122 -9.22 21.63 1.76
C GLY A 122 -8.38 20.36 1.87
N MET A 123 -8.99 19.20 2.15
CA MET A 123 -8.22 17.96 2.28
C MET A 123 -7.87 17.38 0.92
N GLU A 124 -6.64 16.92 0.80
CA GLU A 124 -6.14 16.23 -0.40
C GLU A 124 -6.87 14.90 -0.63
N VAL A 125 -7.07 14.54 -1.91
CA VAL A 125 -7.69 13.28 -2.36
C VAL A 125 -7.09 12.07 -1.65
N SER A 126 -5.77 12.03 -1.52
CA SER A 126 -5.06 10.94 -0.85
C SER A 126 -5.41 10.81 0.64
N THR A 127 -5.70 11.93 1.32
CA THR A 127 -6.13 11.94 2.72
C THR A 127 -7.55 11.41 2.84
N ILE A 128 -8.46 11.89 2.00
CA ILE A 128 -9.86 11.46 1.98
C ILE A 128 -9.93 9.95 1.67
N ASN A 129 -9.18 9.48 0.68
CA ASN A 129 -9.13 8.05 0.33
C ASN A 129 -8.66 7.17 1.50
N ARG A 130 -7.70 7.66 2.31
CA ARG A 130 -7.27 6.92 3.53
C ARG A 130 -8.38 6.83 4.58
N GLU A 131 -9.16 7.89 4.75
CA GLU A 131 -10.32 7.88 5.64
C GLU A 131 -11.42 6.93 5.11
N LEU A 132 -11.70 6.97 3.81
CA LEU A 132 -12.62 6.04 3.14
C LEU A 132 -12.16 4.57 3.24
N GLN A 133 -10.86 4.29 3.21
CA GLN A 133 -10.33 2.94 3.44
C GLN A 133 -10.65 2.44 4.87
N VAL A 134 -10.56 3.33 5.86
CA VAL A 134 -10.95 3.00 7.24
C VAL A 134 -12.44 2.72 7.33
N LEU A 135 -13.29 3.59 6.75
CA LEU A 135 -14.74 3.37 6.70
C LEU A 135 -15.10 2.06 5.99
N ARG A 136 -14.45 1.77 4.85
CA ARG A 136 -14.62 0.48 4.14
C ARG A 136 -14.30 -0.71 5.05
N ARG A 137 -13.22 -0.64 5.82
CA ARG A 137 -12.84 -1.73 6.72
C ARG A 137 -13.84 -1.90 7.87
N ILE A 138 -14.36 -0.80 8.42
CA ILE A 138 -15.41 -0.81 9.44
C ILE A 138 -16.65 -1.52 8.90
N LEU A 139 -17.13 -1.13 7.72
CA LEU A 139 -18.34 -1.70 7.11
C LEU A 139 -18.16 -3.18 6.76
N HIS A 140 -17.01 -3.57 6.23
CA HIS A 140 -16.71 -4.98 5.95
C HIS A 140 -16.69 -5.80 7.23
N LEU A 141 -16.09 -5.29 8.31
CA LEU A 141 -16.06 -6.01 9.58
C LEU A 141 -17.48 -6.18 10.19
N ALA A 142 -18.31 -5.15 10.06
CA ALA A 142 -19.71 -5.24 10.51
C ALA A 142 -20.52 -6.28 9.70
N LEU A 143 -20.24 -6.38 8.39
CA LEU A 143 -20.80 -7.39 7.51
C LEU A 143 -20.29 -8.80 7.89
N ASP A 144 -18.97 -8.97 8.05
CA ASP A 144 -18.32 -10.23 8.44
C ASP A 144 -18.87 -10.76 9.78
N TRP A 145 -19.21 -9.85 10.71
CA TRP A 145 -19.79 -10.20 12.01
C TRP A 145 -21.33 -10.37 11.99
N GLY A 146 -21.96 -10.26 10.83
CA GLY A 146 -23.39 -10.43 10.65
C GLY A 146 -24.23 -9.39 11.39
N LEU A 147 -23.71 -8.18 11.59
CA LEU A 147 -24.43 -7.05 12.19
C LEU A 147 -25.30 -6.32 11.19
N VAL A 148 -24.90 -6.37 9.93
CA VAL A 148 -25.62 -5.85 8.77
C VAL A 148 -25.66 -6.90 7.66
N GLU A 149 -26.73 -6.92 6.87
CA GLU A 149 -26.86 -7.85 5.73
C GLU A 149 -26.21 -7.28 4.45
N ARG A 150 -26.10 -5.97 4.36
CA ARG A 150 -25.53 -5.24 3.24
C ARG A 150 -24.72 -4.06 3.76
N SER A 151 -23.70 -3.67 3.02
CA SER A 151 -22.93 -2.47 3.30
C SER A 151 -22.89 -1.55 2.08
N ALA A 152 -22.77 -0.24 2.31
CA ALA A 152 -22.56 0.73 1.25
C ALA A 152 -21.25 0.43 0.49
N LYS A 153 -21.31 0.50 -0.83
CA LYS A 153 -20.11 0.39 -1.67
C LYS A 153 -19.32 1.69 -1.61
N ILE A 154 -18.09 1.60 -1.15
CA ILE A 154 -17.18 2.76 -1.08
C ILE A 154 -16.28 2.77 -2.32
N GLN A 155 -16.41 3.82 -3.12
CA GLN A 155 -15.51 4.11 -4.24
C GLN A 155 -14.41 5.06 -3.76
N MET A 156 -13.15 4.78 -4.15
CA MET A 156 -12.06 5.69 -3.93
C MET A 156 -12.08 6.80 -4.97
N LEU A 157 -11.69 8.00 -4.56
CA LEU A 157 -11.57 9.14 -5.46
C LEU A 157 -10.38 8.94 -6.41
N SER A 158 -10.56 9.30 -7.67
CA SER A 158 -9.47 9.39 -8.65
C SER A 158 -8.64 10.67 -8.44
N GLY A 159 -7.46 10.73 -9.06
CA GLY A 159 -6.62 11.93 -9.04
C GLY A 159 -5.70 12.03 -7.81
N GLU A 160 -5.36 10.93 -7.13
CA GLU A 160 -4.27 10.97 -6.17
C GLU A 160 -2.97 11.38 -6.86
N ARG A 161 -2.38 12.48 -6.38
CA ARG A 161 -1.08 12.92 -6.87
C ARG A 161 0.04 12.15 -6.18
N HIS A 162 0.88 11.50 -6.96
CA HIS A 162 2.14 10.95 -6.46
C HIS A 162 3.18 12.07 -6.42
N ARG A 163 3.94 12.14 -5.35
CA ARG A 163 5.05 13.09 -5.26
C ARG A 163 6.20 12.58 -6.12
N GLU A 164 6.32 13.11 -7.32
CA GLU A 164 7.43 12.84 -8.22
C GLU A 164 8.50 13.93 -8.04
N PHE A 165 9.20 13.86 -6.94
CA PHE A 165 10.28 14.78 -6.66
C PHE A 165 11.63 14.09 -6.89
N VAL A 166 12.36 14.53 -7.90
CA VAL A 166 13.70 14.07 -8.24
C VAL A 166 14.65 15.27 -8.11
N LEU A 167 15.72 15.13 -7.33
CA LEU A 167 16.78 16.14 -7.25
C LEU A 167 17.66 16.07 -8.49
N SER A 168 17.96 17.23 -9.09
CA SER A 168 19.07 17.34 -10.04
C SER A 168 20.40 17.08 -9.33
N ARG A 169 21.47 16.82 -10.09
CA ARG A 169 22.81 16.65 -9.53
C ARG A 169 23.31 17.91 -8.80
N GLN A 170 22.96 19.07 -9.32
CA GLN A 170 23.31 20.36 -8.72
C GLN A 170 22.53 20.58 -7.41
N GLU A 171 21.23 20.33 -7.39
CA GLU A 171 20.41 20.41 -6.16
C GLU A 171 20.94 19.46 -5.09
N GLU A 172 21.30 18.22 -5.45
CA GLU A 172 21.91 17.25 -4.53
C GLU A 172 23.23 17.81 -3.94
N ALA A 173 24.13 18.32 -4.78
CA ALA A 173 25.40 18.88 -4.32
C ALA A 173 25.19 20.06 -3.37
N HIS A 174 24.31 21.00 -3.71
CA HIS A 174 24.00 22.14 -2.83
C HIS A 174 23.39 21.70 -1.51
N TYR A 175 22.48 20.72 -1.54
CA TYR A 175 21.86 20.19 -0.34
C TYR A 175 22.87 19.48 0.58
N LEU A 176 23.74 18.62 0.02
CA LEU A 176 24.75 17.90 0.78
C LEU A 176 25.80 18.86 1.39
N ALA A 177 26.18 19.91 0.68
CA ALA A 177 27.09 20.93 1.19
C ALA A 177 26.50 21.75 2.36
N ALA A 178 25.18 21.93 2.39
CA ALA A 178 24.48 22.64 3.45
C ALA A 178 24.05 21.73 4.61
N ALA A 179 24.04 20.41 4.43
CA ALA A 179 23.60 19.47 5.43
C ALA A 179 24.68 19.18 6.46
N PRO A 180 24.41 19.33 7.78
CA PRO A 180 25.36 18.93 8.82
C PRO A 180 25.43 17.40 8.93
N GLU A 181 26.52 16.89 9.55
CA GLU A 181 26.59 15.49 9.96
C GLU A 181 25.59 15.20 11.13
N PRO A 182 24.99 14.01 11.16
CA PRO A 182 25.09 12.90 10.21
C PRO A 182 24.12 12.97 9.02
N LEU A 183 23.38 14.04 8.86
CA LEU A 183 22.37 14.19 7.80
C LEU A 183 23.01 14.11 6.39
N ALA A 184 24.17 14.75 6.19
CA ALA A 184 24.88 14.71 4.91
C ALA A 184 25.24 13.28 4.49
N SER A 185 25.86 12.54 5.38
CA SER A 185 26.22 11.12 5.16
C SER A 185 24.99 10.25 4.88
N ILE A 186 23.92 10.40 5.67
CA ILE A 186 22.66 9.66 5.48
C ILE A 186 22.02 10.00 4.14
N ALA A 187 21.97 11.28 3.79
CA ALA A 187 21.38 11.72 2.51
C ALA A 187 22.15 11.16 1.32
N ALA A 188 23.48 11.17 1.36
CA ALA A 188 24.33 10.57 0.33
C ALA A 188 24.12 9.06 0.22
N LEU A 189 24.00 8.33 1.34
CA LEU A 189 23.66 6.90 1.32
C LEU A 189 22.29 6.65 0.66
N LEU A 190 21.28 7.45 0.97
CA LEU A 190 19.94 7.30 0.40
C LEU A 190 19.95 7.52 -1.12
N THR A 191 20.73 8.50 -1.62
CA THR A 191 20.84 8.79 -3.05
C THR A 191 21.72 7.80 -3.82
N ASP A 192 22.55 7.01 -3.14
CA ASP A 192 23.45 6.03 -3.78
C ASP A 192 23.01 4.58 -3.62
N THR A 193 22.11 4.28 -2.67
CA THR A 193 21.68 2.90 -2.40
C THR A 193 20.19 2.68 -2.63
N GLY A 194 19.41 3.76 -2.70
CA GLY A 194 17.97 3.68 -2.77
C GLY A 194 17.31 3.05 -1.52
N MET A 195 18.01 2.93 -0.41
CA MET A 195 17.43 2.45 0.84
C MET A 195 16.25 3.35 1.27
N ARG A 196 15.27 2.77 1.99
CA ARG A 196 14.30 3.61 2.69
C ARG A 196 14.96 4.33 3.84
N PRO A 197 14.57 5.56 4.19
CA PRO A 197 15.17 6.27 5.32
C PRO A 197 15.25 5.43 6.60
N GLU A 198 14.18 4.74 6.97
CA GLU A 198 14.14 3.85 8.14
C GLU A 198 15.11 2.66 8.03
N GLU A 199 15.37 2.13 6.84
CA GLU A 199 16.36 1.07 6.60
C GLU A 199 17.77 1.61 6.82
N CYS A 200 18.06 2.82 6.33
CA CYS A 200 19.33 3.50 6.53
C CYS A 200 19.57 3.83 8.01
N TYR A 201 18.57 4.40 8.72
CA TYR A 201 18.70 4.73 10.14
C TYR A 201 19.01 3.52 11.02
N ARG A 202 18.50 2.35 10.62
CA ARG A 202 18.66 1.07 11.31
C ARG A 202 19.80 0.23 10.77
N LEU A 203 20.71 0.81 9.99
CA LEU A 203 21.88 0.11 9.51
C LEU A 203 22.79 -0.26 10.70
N ARG A 204 23.25 -1.51 10.72
CA ARG A 204 24.12 -2.05 11.76
C ARG A 204 25.45 -2.46 11.18
N TRP A 205 26.51 -2.42 11.97
CA TRP A 205 27.86 -2.76 11.52
C TRP A 205 27.98 -4.21 11.09
N GLU A 206 27.31 -5.15 11.73
CA GLU A 206 27.26 -6.56 11.32
C GLU A 206 26.58 -6.78 9.95
N SER A 207 25.90 -5.77 9.44
CA SER A 207 25.28 -5.79 8.11
C SER A 207 26.17 -5.16 7.02
N VAL A 208 27.36 -4.70 7.38
CA VAL A 208 28.34 -4.09 6.48
C VAL A 208 29.46 -5.08 6.21
N THR A 209 29.61 -5.51 4.98
CA THR A 209 30.67 -6.42 4.58
C THR A 209 31.70 -5.67 3.75
N TRP A 210 32.94 -5.66 4.21
CA TRP A 210 34.07 -5.06 3.52
C TRP A 210 34.74 -6.09 2.60
N VAL A 211 35.01 -5.71 1.35
CA VAL A 211 35.72 -6.57 0.39
C VAL A 211 37.01 -5.87 -0.04
N ASN A 212 38.13 -6.55 0.14
CA ASN A 212 39.45 -6.04 -0.27
C ASN A 212 39.48 -5.80 -1.78
N GLY A 213 39.98 -4.62 -2.18
CA GLY A 213 40.04 -4.20 -3.58
C GLY A 213 38.67 -3.91 -4.23
N ARG A 214 37.56 -3.98 -3.46
CA ARG A 214 36.21 -3.68 -3.91
C ARG A 214 35.48 -2.83 -2.89
N THR A 215 34.29 -2.34 -3.26
CA THR A 215 33.50 -1.45 -2.41
C THR A 215 32.85 -2.13 -1.20
N GLY A 216 32.46 -3.40 -1.31
CA GLY A 216 31.74 -4.13 -0.26
C GLY A 216 30.22 -4.14 -0.45
N THR A 217 29.49 -4.63 0.55
CA THR A 217 28.02 -4.79 0.49
C THR A 217 27.35 -4.38 1.79
N LEU A 218 26.08 -3.96 1.67
CA LEU A 218 25.16 -3.64 2.76
C LEU A 218 24.02 -4.65 2.77
N LEU A 219 23.78 -5.33 3.87
CA LEU A 219 22.62 -6.20 4.06
C LEU A 219 21.49 -5.39 4.69
N VAL A 220 20.41 -5.16 3.95
CA VAL A 220 19.19 -4.59 4.49
C VAL A 220 18.40 -5.71 5.16
N THR A 221 18.26 -5.64 6.48
CA THR A 221 17.58 -6.68 7.29
C THR A 221 16.15 -6.32 7.67
N HIS A 222 15.80 -5.03 7.66
CA HIS A 222 14.51 -4.53 8.13
C HIS A 222 13.62 -4.05 6.99
N GLY A 223 12.34 -4.44 7.03
CA GLY A 223 11.33 -3.97 6.07
C GLY A 223 9.96 -4.58 6.34
N LYS A 224 8.93 -4.05 5.67
CA LYS A 224 7.54 -4.51 5.82
C LYS A 224 7.26 -5.88 5.18
N THR A 225 8.09 -6.30 4.24
CA THR A 225 7.90 -7.52 3.43
C THR A 225 9.19 -8.32 3.36
N ALA A 226 9.10 -9.60 3.03
CA ALA A 226 10.27 -10.45 2.79
C ALA A 226 11.19 -9.89 1.69
N ALA A 227 10.62 -9.29 0.64
CA ALA A 227 11.36 -8.64 -0.44
C ALA A 227 12.22 -7.43 0.02
N ALA A 228 11.93 -6.88 1.18
CA ALA A 228 12.75 -5.79 1.74
C ALA A 228 14.15 -6.26 2.15
N ARG A 229 14.31 -7.54 2.53
CA ARG A 229 15.62 -8.13 2.85
C ARG A 229 16.41 -8.33 1.57
N ARG A 230 17.53 -7.61 1.46
CA ARG A 230 18.35 -7.62 0.24
C ARG A 230 19.78 -7.21 0.51
N LEU A 231 20.68 -7.65 -0.35
CA LEU A 231 22.07 -7.25 -0.36
C LEU A 231 22.25 -6.14 -1.40
N LEU A 232 22.86 -5.04 -1.00
CA LEU A 232 23.15 -3.89 -1.87
C LEU A 232 24.66 -3.73 -2.00
N PRO A 233 25.23 -3.73 -3.22
CA PRO A 233 26.61 -3.32 -3.44
C PRO A 233 26.81 -1.86 -3.00
N MET A 234 27.94 -1.55 -2.38
CA MET A 234 28.30 -0.17 -2.07
C MET A 234 28.85 0.54 -3.31
N THR A 235 28.50 1.81 -3.45
CA THR A 235 29.24 2.71 -4.35
C THR A 235 30.57 3.13 -3.68
N LEU A 236 31.48 3.69 -4.45
CA LEU A 236 32.72 4.28 -3.91
C LEU A 236 32.41 5.35 -2.86
N ARG A 237 31.39 6.20 -3.11
CA ARG A 237 30.96 7.25 -2.18
C ARG A 237 30.41 6.66 -0.88
N VAL A 238 29.61 5.62 -0.94
CA VAL A 238 29.09 4.93 0.26
C VAL A 238 30.22 4.35 1.09
N ARG A 239 31.21 3.72 0.45
CA ARG A 239 32.37 3.22 1.15
C ARG A 239 33.18 4.36 1.79
N ALA A 240 33.43 5.45 1.06
CA ALA A 240 34.16 6.62 1.57
C ALA A 240 33.49 7.28 2.78
N ILE A 241 32.16 7.14 2.92
CA ILE A 241 31.41 7.63 4.09
C ILE A 241 31.49 6.63 5.25
N LEU A 242 31.27 5.35 4.99
CA LEU A 242 31.15 4.35 6.04
C LEU A 242 32.51 3.91 6.63
N GLN A 243 33.57 3.82 5.82
CA GLN A 243 34.85 3.32 6.26
C GLN A 243 35.51 4.23 7.32
N PRO A 244 35.65 5.56 7.13
CA PRO A 244 36.19 6.44 8.17
C PRO A 244 35.34 6.44 9.44
N ARG A 245 34.04 6.35 9.32
CA ARG A 245 33.11 6.23 10.47
C ARG A 245 33.33 4.94 11.24
N TRP A 246 33.57 3.83 10.55
CA TRP A 246 33.86 2.54 11.16
C TRP A 246 35.20 2.55 11.88
N GLU A 247 36.19 3.15 11.26
CA GLU A 247 37.55 3.30 11.84
C GLU A 247 37.51 4.20 13.08
N ALA A 248 36.82 5.35 13.00
CA ALA A 248 36.66 6.28 14.13
C ALA A 248 35.90 5.67 15.30
N ALA A 249 34.99 4.72 15.03
CA ALA A 249 34.27 3.98 16.06
C ALA A 249 35.06 2.82 16.67
N GLY A 250 36.33 2.62 16.30
CA GLY A 250 37.16 1.52 16.79
C GLY A 250 36.94 0.20 16.09
N LYS A 251 36.47 0.22 14.85
CA LYS A 251 36.18 -0.97 14.01
C LYS A 251 35.22 -1.97 14.65
N PRO A 252 34.04 -1.51 15.08
CA PRO A 252 33.06 -2.37 15.76
C PRO A 252 32.60 -3.53 14.86
N ARG A 253 32.40 -4.69 15.46
CA ARG A 253 31.82 -5.85 14.77
C ARG A 253 30.28 -5.82 14.73
N GLU A 254 29.68 -5.11 15.67
CA GLU A 254 28.24 -5.01 15.84
C GLU A 254 27.82 -3.62 16.33
N GLY A 255 26.52 -3.33 16.32
CA GLY A 255 25.96 -2.07 16.80
C GLY A 255 25.46 -1.17 15.68
N TRP A 256 24.91 -0.03 16.05
CA TRP A 256 24.32 0.91 15.10
C TRP A 256 25.38 1.75 14.38
N VAL A 257 25.29 1.84 13.05
CA VAL A 257 26.10 2.76 12.25
C VAL A 257 25.77 4.22 12.60
N TRP A 258 24.51 4.50 12.88
CA TRP A 258 23.98 5.81 13.23
C TRP A 258 23.48 5.80 14.69
N SER A 259 24.37 5.57 15.63
CA SER A 259 24.03 5.61 17.05
C SER A 259 23.56 7.02 17.47
N ALA A 260 22.56 7.07 18.34
CA ALA A 260 22.01 8.33 18.86
C ALA A 260 21.37 8.10 20.25
N PRO A 261 21.32 9.11 21.13
CA PRO A 261 20.72 9.02 22.45
C PRO A 261 19.17 9.08 22.36
N THR A 262 18.60 8.21 21.56
CA THR A 262 17.15 8.00 21.43
C THR A 262 16.73 6.73 22.15
N ARG A 263 15.42 6.54 22.36
CA ARG A 263 14.92 5.31 22.98
C ARG A 263 15.31 4.04 22.20
N SER A 264 15.45 4.15 20.90
CA SER A 264 15.86 3.04 20.02
C SER A 264 17.38 2.84 19.95
N GLY A 265 18.18 3.75 20.51
CA GLY A 265 19.65 3.74 20.45
C GLY A 265 20.23 4.16 19.09
N HIS A 266 19.40 4.51 18.13
CA HIS A 266 19.81 4.94 16.80
C HIS A 266 19.06 6.22 16.35
N ILE A 267 19.54 6.85 15.27
CA ILE A 267 18.85 7.99 14.66
C ILE A 267 17.44 7.59 14.23
N GLU A 268 16.49 8.46 14.54
CA GLU A 268 15.09 8.36 14.09
C GLU A 268 14.77 9.51 13.13
N SER A 269 13.65 9.39 12.40
CA SER A 269 13.19 10.43 11.47
C SER A 269 13.02 11.79 12.16
N SER A 270 12.57 11.80 13.42
CA SER A 270 12.43 13.01 14.25
C SER A 270 13.78 13.67 14.55
N SER A 271 14.86 12.89 14.72
CA SER A 271 16.20 13.37 15.02
C SER A 271 16.77 14.29 13.92
N LEU A 272 16.42 14.00 12.67
CA LEU A 272 16.93 14.71 11.50
C LEU A 272 16.04 15.85 11.02
N LYS A 273 14.80 15.96 11.54
CA LYS A 273 13.80 16.91 11.02
C LYS A 273 14.29 18.35 11.01
N LYS A 274 14.82 18.83 12.13
CA LYS A 274 15.32 20.22 12.25
C LYS A 274 16.53 20.46 11.36
N GLN A 275 17.48 19.50 11.31
CA GLN A 275 18.66 19.57 10.47
C GLN A 275 18.28 19.64 8.99
N HIS A 276 17.35 18.78 8.57
CA HIS A 276 16.85 18.73 7.19
C HIS A 276 16.16 20.04 6.78
N GLN A 277 15.31 20.60 7.63
CA GLN A 277 14.68 21.90 7.38
C GLN A 277 15.71 23.04 7.25
N LYS A 278 16.72 23.06 8.13
CA LYS A 278 17.82 24.05 8.06
C LYS A 278 18.64 23.90 6.79
N ALA A 279 19.01 22.66 6.42
CA ALA A 279 19.75 22.38 5.20
C ALA A 279 18.98 22.80 3.94
N GLN A 280 17.67 22.55 3.87
CA GLN A 280 16.83 23.01 2.78
C GLN A 280 16.82 24.54 2.65
N GLY A 281 16.67 25.27 3.77
CA GLY A 281 16.70 26.72 3.78
C GLY A 281 18.03 27.30 3.30
N LEU A 282 19.15 26.72 3.76
CA LEU A 282 20.50 27.16 3.37
C LEU A 282 20.86 26.85 1.92
N SER A 283 20.48 25.64 1.44
CA SER A 283 20.77 25.21 0.09
C SER A 283 19.89 25.83 -0.98
N LYS A 284 18.78 26.49 -0.57
CA LYS A 284 17.74 27.04 -1.47
C LYS A 284 17.16 26.01 -2.45
N VAL A 285 17.30 24.72 -2.15
CA VAL A 285 16.71 23.64 -2.94
C VAL A 285 15.21 23.58 -2.66
N ARG A 286 14.42 23.21 -3.67
CA ARG A 286 12.97 23.01 -3.52
C ARG A 286 12.67 22.09 -2.33
N SER A 287 11.59 22.40 -1.58
CA SER A 287 11.22 21.60 -0.41
C SER A 287 10.92 20.14 -0.77
N PHE A 288 11.56 19.21 -0.08
CA PHE A 288 11.38 17.77 -0.28
C PHE A 288 11.44 17.04 1.07
N VAL A 289 11.07 15.76 1.08
CA VAL A 289 11.22 14.87 2.23
C VAL A 289 12.38 13.91 2.00
N LEU A 290 13.05 13.44 3.04
CA LEU A 290 14.20 12.51 2.88
C LEU A 290 13.88 11.27 2.06
N TYR A 291 12.64 10.84 2.01
CA TYR A 291 12.20 9.75 1.15
C TYR A 291 12.35 10.07 -0.35
N SER A 292 12.33 11.34 -0.74
CA SER A 292 12.54 11.78 -2.13
C SER A 292 13.95 11.46 -2.64
N LEU A 293 14.95 11.34 -1.75
CA LEU A 293 16.30 10.90 -2.12
C LEU A 293 16.31 9.47 -2.68
N ARG A 294 15.48 8.59 -2.12
CA ARG A 294 15.26 7.27 -2.69
C ARG A 294 14.55 7.35 -4.04
N HIS A 295 13.55 8.21 -4.21
CA HIS A 295 12.91 8.42 -5.51
C HIS A 295 13.94 8.89 -6.54
N THR A 296 14.80 9.84 -6.18
CA THR A 296 15.90 10.31 -7.03
C THR A 296 16.82 9.18 -7.47
N PHE A 297 17.22 8.28 -6.55
CA PHE A 297 18.01 7.11 -6.88
C PHE A 297 17.31 6.18 -7.87
N LEU A 298 16.06 5.83 -7.57
CA LEU A 298 15.30 4.88 -8.40
C LEU A 298 15.03 5.43 -9.81
N THR A 299 14.74 6.73 -9.93
CA THR A 299 14.56 7.39 -11.22
C THR A 299 15.86 7.37 -12.02
N ARG A 300 16.98 7.79 -11.41
CA ARG A 300 18.30 7.75 -12.07
C ARG A 300 18.72 6.34 -12.49
N LEU A 301 18.39 5.33 -11.67
CA LEU A 301 18.66 3.93 -12.00
C LEU A 301 17.79 3.46 -13.16
N GLY A 302 16.52 3.87 -13.22
CA GLY A 302 15.64 3.59 -14.37
C GLY A 302 16.13 4.27 -15.65
N GLU A 303 16.52 5.56 -15.56
CA GLU A 303 17.07 6.34 -16.67
C GLU A 303 18.41 5.76 -17.19
N SER A 304 19.17 5.05 -16.37
CA SER A 304 20.40 4.38 -16.80
C SER A 304 20.20 3.06 -17.56
N GLY A 305 18.95 2.73 -17.91
CA GLY A 305 18.60 1.51 -18.64
C GLY A 305 18.42 0.26 -17.76
N CYS A 306 18.36 0.41 -16.43
CA CYS A 306 18.08 -0.71 -15.55
C CYS A 306 16.66 -1.22 -15.76
N ASP A 307 16.51 -2.53 -15.93
CA ASP A 307 15.21 -3.17 -16.10
C ASP A 307 14.38 -3.14 -14.80
N ALA A 308 13.04 -3.26 -14.94
CA ALA A 308 12.12 -3.14 -13.81
C ALA A 308 12.28 -4.24 -12.74
N TRP A 309 12.75 -5.44 -13.11
CA TRP A 309 12.96 -6.55 -12.18
C TRP A 309 14.21 -6.33 -11.32
N THR A 310 15.31 -5.95 -11.96
CA THR A 310 16.56 -5.58 -11.28
C THR A 310 16.32 -4.39 -10.36
N LEU A 311 15.61 -3.37 -10.84
CA LEU A 311 15.23 -2.20 -10.04
C LEU A 311 14.36 -2.60 -8.85
N ALA A 312 13.37 -3.49 -9.03
CA ALA A 312 12.53 -4.00 -7.94
C ALA A 312 13.35 -4.72 -6.87
N ARG A 313 14.33 -5.54 -7.29
CA ARG A 313 15.25 -6.24 -6.39
C ARG A 313 16.10 -5.28 -5.59
N ILE A 314 16.71 -4.28 -6.23
CA ILE A 314 17.53 -3.25 -5.58
C ILE A 314 16.67 -2.42 -4.62
N ALA A 315 15.49 -2.00 -5.05
CA ALA A 315 14.56 -1.22 -4.25
C ALA A 315 13.92 -1.99 -3.09
N GLY A 316 13.87 -3.32 -3.17
CA GLY A 316 13.11 -4.17 -2.24
C GLY A 316 11.60 -3.91 -2.38
N HIS A 317 11.10 -3.86 -3.63
CA HIS A 317 9.68 -3.80 -3.92
C HIS A 317 9.08 -5.20 -3.96
N SER A 318 7.88 -5.36 -3.38
CA SER A 318 7.15 -6.63 -3.40
C SER A 318 6.45 -6.92 -4.73
N SER A 319 6.32 -5.90 -5.59
CA SER A 319 5.73 -6.00 -6.94
C SER A 319 6.57 -5.19 -7.92
N VAL A 320 6.82 -5.76 -9.09
CA VAL A 320 7.52 -5.10 -10.21
C VAL A 320 6.73 -3.88 -10.70
N SER A 321 5.41 -3.88 -10.62
CA SER A 321 4.56 -2.75 -11.02
C SER A 321 4.92 -1.44 -10.28
N ILE A 322 5.48 -1.52 -9.07
CA ILE A 322 5.98 -0.35 -8.34
C ILE A 322 7.24 0.20 -9.03
N SER A 323 8.10 -0.69 -9.51
CA SER A 323 9.37 -0.33 -10.17
C SER A 323 9.18 0.14 -11.59
N ALA A 324 8.19 -0.39 -12.31
CA ALA A 324 7.86 0.01 -13.69
C ALA A 324 7.60 1.52 -13.84
N ARG A 325 7.22 2.20 -12.76
CA ARG A 325 7.05 3.68 -12.76
C ARG A 325 8.35 4.46 -12.97
N TYR A 326 9.50 3.85 -12.72
CA TYR A 326 10.82 4.46 -12.84
C TYR A 326 11.53 4.06 -14.13
N VAL A 327 10.99 3.09 -14.87
CA VAL A 327 11.62 2.54 -16.07
C VAL A 327 10.82 3.01 -17.27
N HIS A 328 11.42 3.89 -18.05
CA HIS A 328 10.86 4.36 -19.30
C HIS A 328 11.83 3.88 -20.40
N PRO A 329 11.50 2.82 -21.16
CA PRO A 329 12.36 2.36 -22.25
C PRO A 329 12.54 3.50 -23.25
N SER A 330 13.79 3.86 -23.54
CA SER A 330 14.08 4.80 -24.63
C SER A 330 13.84 4.11 -25.97
N ASN A 331 13.57 4.90 -27.03
CA ASN A 331 13.46 4.36 -28.37
C ASN A 331 14.72 3.57 -28.76
N ASP A 332 15.90 4.06 -28.35
CA ASP A 332 17.18 3.40 -28.59
C ASP A 332 17.26 2.03 -27.88
N ALA A 333 16.75 1.91 -26.66
CA ALA A 333 16.70 0.62 -25.95
C ALA A 333 15.77 -0.37 -26.66
N VAL A 334 14.65 0.11 -27.22
CA VAL A 334 13.74 -0.73 -28.01
C VAL A 334 14.41 -1.18 -29.30
N LEU A 335 15.08 -0.27 -30.02
CA LEU A 335 15.83 -0.59 -31.25
C LEU A 335 16.92 -1.61 -30.97
N LEU A 336 17.74 -1.39 -29.93
CA LEU A 336 18.83 -2.32 -29.56
C LEU A 336 18.29 -3.73 -29.21
N ALA A 337 17.16 -3.80 -28.51
CA ALA A 337 16.51 -5.07 -28.21
C ALA A 337 16.04 -5.79 -29.49
N MET A 338 15.48 -5.06 -30.44
CA MET A 338 15.04 -5.62 -31.72
C MET A 338 16.23 -6.04 -32.61
N GLU A 339 17.31 -5.26 -32.63
CA GLU A 339 18.55 -5.61 -33.35
C GLU A 339 19.20 -6.88 -32.79
N THR A 340 19.16 -7.06 -31.46
CA THR A 340 19.67 -8.28 -30.81
C THR A 340 18.90 -9.53 -31.25
N LEU A 341 17.59 -9.43 -31.43
CA LEU A 341 16.74 -10.49 -31.98
C LEU A 341 17.03 -10.73 -33.48
N GLY A 342 17.21 -9.64 -34.26
CA GLY A 342 17.56 -9.73 -35.68
C GLY A 342 18.93 -10.36 -35.91
N GLY A 343 19.93 -10.12 -35.06
CA GLY A 343 21.24 -10.73 -35.11
C GLY A 343 21.25 -12.23 -34.81
N HIS A 344 20.32 -12.73 -34.01
CA HIS A 344 20.15 -14.18 -33.75
C HIS A 344 19.55 -14.90 -34.96
N ASN A 345 18.59 -14.29 -35.67
CA ASN A 345 17.99 -14.86 -36.85
C ASN A 345 18.97 -14.93 -38.05
N SER A 346 19.89 -13.97 -38.17
CA SER A 346 20.90 -13.96 -39.25
C SER A 346 21.96 -15.07 -39.08
N ARG A 347 22.27 -15.48 -37.85
CA ARG A 347 23.15 -16.66 -37.60
C ARG A 347 22.46 -17.97 -38.00
N HIS A 348 21.17 -18.15 -37.68
CA HIS A 348 20.41 -19.35 -38.09
C HIS A 348 20.22 -19.45 -39.61
N THR A 349 20.03 -18.32 -40.31
CA THR A 349 19.94 -18.31 -41.77
C THR A 349 21.29 -18.59 -42.45
N ALA A 350 22.40 -18.13 -41.85
CA ALA A 350 23.73 -18.41 -42.35
C ALA A 350 24.11 -19.91 -42.17
N GLU A 351 23.79 -20.51 -41.03
CA GLU A 351 24.00 -21.98 -40.80
C GLU A 351 23.13 -22.85 -41.72
N MET A 352 21.89 -22.44 -42.01
CA MET A 352 21.01 -23.17 -42.94
C MET A 352 21.47 -23.02 -44.41
N ALA A 353 22.06 -21.88 -44.79
CA ALA A 353 22.61 -21.69 -46.13
C ALA A 353 23.87 -22.54 -46.35
N ASP A 354 24.75 -22.63 -45.35
CA ASP A 354 25.98 -23.43 -45.42
C ASP A 354 25.66 -24.94 -45.45
N GLY A 355 24.64 -25.39 -44.66
CA GLY A 355 24.13 -26.78 -44.71
C GLY A 355 23.52 -27.20 -46.04
N SER A 356 22.89 -26.28 -46.78
CA SER A 356 22.30 -26.55 -48.10
C SER A 356 23.33 -26.64 -49.20
N GLU A 357 24.45 -25.92 -49.12
CA GLU A 357 25.55 -26.01 -50.07
C GLU A 357 26.37 -27.30 -49.94
N ILE A 358 26.53 -27.77 -48.66
CA ILE A 358 27.18 -29.06 -48.40
C ILE A 358 26.29 -30.24 -48.89
N ALA A 359 24.98 -30.19 -48.72
CA ALA A 359 24.04 -31.21 -49.21
C ALA A 359 23.97 -31.25 -50.74
N ALA A 360 24.06 -30.12 -51.41
CA ALA A 360 24.09 -30.04 -52.88
C ALA A 360 25.38 -30.65 -53.48
N LYS A 361 26.54 -30.48 -52.82
CA LYS A 361 27.80 -31.10 -53.26
C LYS A 361 27.90 -32.60 -53.05
N LEU A 362 27.16 -33.16 -52.10
CA LEU A 362 27.08 -34.60 -51.85
C LEU A 362 26.14 -35.34 -52.77
N LEU A 363 25.23 -34.64 -53.47
CA LEU A 363 24.30 -35.23 -54.44
C LEU A 363 24.83 -35.19 -55.86
N THR A 364 26.00 -34.60 -56.15
CA THR A 364 26.63 -34.51 -57.48
C THR A 364 27.96 -35.27 -57.58
N SER A 365 28.34 -36.00 -56.55
CA SER A 365 29.44 -36.99 -56.52
C SER A 365 28.88 -38.40 -56.45
#